data_1b9dad2082fc2fee4943040dcca2c183
#
_entry.id   1b9dad2082fc2fee4943040dcca2c183
#
_cell.length_a   1.000
_cell.length_b   1.000
_cell.length_c   1.000
_cell.angle_alpha   90.00
_cell.angle_beta   90.00
_cell.angle_gamma   90.00
#
_symmetry.space_group_name_H-M   'P 1'
#
loop_
_entity.id
_entity.type
_entity.pdbx_description
1 polymer ?
#
loop_
_entity_poly.entity_id
_entity_poly.type
_entity_poly.pdbx_seq_one_letter_code
_entity_poly.pdbx_strand_id
1 'polypeptide(L)'
;MKTKRFKQFVTEEAFPVNKGHAYEFVLAAAMVSRFTDRFDDGTAQPLTPDSVEDVMKNYYRGNVYYQVDEGDDEVDVIEFDGTGLPADVIDALKDDKIRRGPVVKKMIADAIGAVNANGTLKKLSDDVISNGKPDEVEVRCGGTKGQMATKSDVDVYVNDSKQRKAGFSVKYGGTKQAGQFAGKNPAQNLVNGFKSFGMDVGRLPGMKKVQTAFESLVADYESRKDPVIDKDKAAMFGAVTPLYQQIIKKFDSRYISKGKNAENIMSGLLKANTGKEDDLDLIRSSISFDRKTFKAISDLLADAAKQGNAEFKLESGSNPTIGLYANGPQFFTIRFRYDADKRGQRYVPRFR
;
A
#
# COMPACT_ATOMS: atom_id res chain seq x y z
N MET A 1 22.71 -4.13 -45.25
CA MET A 1 23.26 -4.41 -43.92
C MET A 1 22.20 -4.22 -42.86
N LYS A 2 21.69 -5.28 -42.25
CA LYS A 2 20.69 -5.22 -41.16
C LYS A 2 21.46 -5.18 -39.84
N THR A 3 21.50 -4.05 -39.17
CA THR A 3 22.05 -3.91 -37.82
C THR A 3 21.18 -4.66 -36.82
N LYS A 4 21.65 -5.80 -36.35
CA LYS A 4 21.06 -6.49 -35.21
C LYS A 4 21.27 -5.62 -33.96
N ARG A 5 20.21 -5.01 -33.45
CA ARG A 5 20.22 -4.45 -32.08
C ARG A 5 20.36 -5.60 -31.09
N PHE A 6 21.53 -5.72 -30.50
CA PHE A 6 21.72 -6.49 -29.29
C PHE A 6 20.85 -5.86 -28.20
N LYS A 7 19.73 -6.50 -27.86
CA LYS A 7 19.07 -6.26 -26.57
C LYS A 7 20.01 -6.82 -25.52
N GLN A 8 20.70 -5.93 -24.82
CA GLN A 8 21.42 -6.28 -23.61
C GLN A 8 20.37 -6.76 -22.60
N PHE A 9 20.22 -8.07 -22.48
CA PHE A 9 19.52 -8.67 -21.35
C PHE A 9 20.45 -8.45 -20.14
N VAL A 10 20.26 -7.33 -19.45
CA VAL A 10 20.68 -7.24 -18.06
C VAL A 10 19.76 -8.23 -17.35
N THR A 11 20.25 -9.41 -17.05
CA THR A 11 19.65 -10.25 -16.04
C THR A 11 19.74 -9.46 -14.75
N GLU A 12 18.62 -8.82 -14.32
CA GLU A 12 18.51 -8.34 -12.94
C GLU A 12 18.79 -9.58 -12.08
N GLU A 13 19.93 -9.61 -11.40
CA GLU A 13 20.18 -10.62 -10.38
C GLU A 13 18.96 -10.60 -9.46
N ALA A 14 18.36 -11.78 -9.28
CA ALA A 14 17.16 -11.89 -8.47
C ALA A 14 17.51 -11.41 -7.06
N PHE A 15 16.89 -10.33 -6.62
CA PHE A 15 17.09 -9.82 -5.27
C PHE A 15 16.76 -10.95 -4.27
N PRO A 16 17.64 -11.29 -3.33
CA PRO A 16 17.60 -12.58 -2.61
C PRO A 16 16.42 -12.73 -1.65
N VAL A 17 15.78 -11.60 -1.28
CA VAL A 17 14.67 -11.58 -0.31
C VAL A 17 13.46 -10.82 -0.83
N ASN A 18 12.38 -10.80 -0.05
CA ASN A 18 11.18 -10.03 -0.40
C ASN A 18 11.50 -8.53 -0.48
N LYS A 19 11.38 -7.96 -1.69
CA LYS A 19 11.64 -6.53 -1.94
C LYS A 19 10.73 -5.60 -1.12
N GLY A 20 9.50 -6.03 -0.82
CA GLY A 20 8.57 -5.27 0.02
C GLY A 20 9.08 -5.11 1.44
N HIS A 21 9.44 -6.21 2.10
CA HIS A 21 9.99 -6.18 3.45
C HIS A 21 11.35 -5.46 3.52
N ALA A 22 12.21 -5.64 2.51
CA ALA A 22 13.46 -4.89 2.44
C ALA A 22 13.21 -3.39 2.34
N TYR A 23 12.21 -2.98 1.59
CA TYR A 23 11.85 -1.57 1.47
C TYR A 23 11.19 -1.02 2.75
N GLU A 24 10.39 -1.81 3.47
CA GLU A 24 9.86 -1.43 4.79
C GLU A 24 10.99 -1.06 5.75
N PHE A 25 12.06 -1.86 5.79
CA PHE A 25 13.24 -1.57 6.60
C PHE A 25 13.96 -0.28 6.16
N VAL A 26 14.21 -0.12 4.86
CA VAL A 26 14.88 1.07 4.31
C VAL A 26 14.05 2.33 4.55
N LEU A 27 12.71 2.22 4.43
CA LEU A 27 11.80 3.33 4.69
C LEU A 27 11.80 3.72 6.17
N ALA A 28 11.78 2.73 7.09
CA ALA A 28 11.89 3.00 8.52
C ALA A 28 13.23 3.65 8.87
N ALA A 29 14.34 3.20 8.27
CA ALA A 29 15.64 3.85 8.43
C ALA A 29 15.64 5.32 7.94
N ALA A 30 14.96 5.62 6.82
CA ALA A 30 14.81 6.99 6.34
C ALA A 30 13.93 7.85 7.28
N MET A 31 12.91 7.24 7.91
CA MET A 31 12.11 7.93 8.93
C MET A 31 12.95 8.23 10.19
N VAL A 32 13.72 7.26 10.68
CA VAL A 32 14.67 7.48 11.80
C VAL A 32 15.62 8.63 11.47
N SER A 33 16.28 8.59 10.30
CA SER A 33 17.17 9.67 9.85
C SER A 33 16.45 11.03 9.81
N ARG A 34 15.15 11.07 9.47
CA ARG A 34 14.35 12.32 9.50
C ARG A 34 14.20 12.90 10.90
N PHE A 35 14.16 12.06 11.93
CA PHE A 35 14.08 12.51 13.32
C PHE A 35 15.46 12.81 13.94
N THR A 36 16.54 12.17 13.45
CA THR A 36 17.88 12.27 14.02
C THR A 36 18.75 13.35 13.38
N ASP A 37 18.60 13.58 12.06
CA ASP A 37 19.47 14.50 11.32
C ASP A 37 18.93 15.93 11.43
N ARG A 38 19.56 16.72 12.30
CA ARG A 38 19.16 18.11 12.57
C ARG A 38 20.34 19.07 12.39
N PHE A 39 20.03 20.32 12.08
CA PHE A 39 20.98 21.43 12.14
C PHE A 39 21.15 21.89 13.60
N ASP A 40 22.16 22.71 13.87
CA ASP A 40 22.43 23.28 15.21
C ASP A 40 21.27 24.11 15.77
N ASP A 41 20.36 24.58 14.91
CA ASP A 41 19.14 25.31 15.27
C ASP A 41 17.93 24.37 15.55
N GLY A 42 18.15 23.05 15.58
CA GLY A 42 17.12 22.04 15.78
C GLY A 42 16.31 21.68 14.55
N THR A 43 16.41 22.43 13.44
CA THR A 43 15.64 22.12 12.24
C THR A 43 16.12 20.84 11.56
N ALA A 44 15.20 20.05 10.99
CA ALA A 44 15.53 18.80 10.31
C ALA A 44 16.39 19.04 9.06
N GLN A 45 17.50 18.31 8.95
CA GLN A 45 18.35 18.34 7.77
C GLN A 45 17.69 17.61 6.58
N PRO A 46 18.08 17.97 5.34
CA PRO A 46 17.68 17.20 4.17
C PRO A 46 18.21 15.76 4.26
N LEU A 47 17.32 14.78 4.06
CA LEU A 47 17.73 13.38 3.99
C LEU A 47 18.68 13.13 2.84
N THR A 48 19.76 12.40 3.11
CA THR A 48 20.73 11.96 2.13
C THR A 48 20.81 10.43 2.07
N PRO A 49 21.29 9.83 0.98
CA PRO A 49 21.54 8.40 0.93
C PRO A 49 22.49 7.93 2.03
N ASP A 50 23.51 8.73 2.37
CA ASP A 50 24.52 8.38 3.37
C ASP A 50 23.89 8.36 4.77
N SER A 51 23.04 9.33 5.13
CA SER A 51 22.38 9.37 6.43
C SER A 51 21.47 8.16 6.63
N VAL A 52 20.71 7.75 5.61
CA VAL A 52 19.88 6.53 5.66
C VAL A 52 20.74 5.27 5.77
N GLU A 53 21.84 5.18 4.99
CA GLU A 53 22.77 4.04 5.09
C GLU A 53 23.42 3.96 6.48
N ASP A 54 23.72 5.07 7.12
CA ASP A 54 24.35 5.09 8.44
C ASP A 54 23.37 4.63 9.53
N VAL A 55 22.09 5.00 9.45
CA VAL A 55 21.05 4.41 10.31
C VAL A 55 20.98 2.90 10.13
N MET A 56 20.94 2.41 8.87
CA MET A 56 20.94 0.96 8.60
C MET A 56 22.19 0.26 9.18
N LYS A 57 23.38 0.82 9.00
CA LYS A 57 24.64 0.25 9.54
C LYS A 57 24.64 0.21 11.06
N ASN A 58 24.16 1.25 11.71
CA ASN A 58 24.08 1.32 13.17
C ASN A 58 23.12 0.26 13.71
N TYR A 59 21.96 0.08 13.08
CA TYR A 59 21.04 -1.00 13.42
C TYR A 59 21.70 -2.39 13.34
N TYR A 60 22.50 -2.67 12.30
CA TYR A 60 23.20 -3.95 12.16
C TYR A 60 24.29 -4.18 13.22
N ARG A 61 24.80 -3.13 13.84
CA ARG A 61 25.76 -3.17 14.95
C ARG A 61 25.08 -3.30 16.31
N GLY A 62 23.74 -3.36 16.35
CA GLY A 62 22.96 -3.42 17.57
C GLY A 62 22.65 -2.05 18.18
N ASN A 63 22.99 -0.97 17.50
CA ASN A 63 22.66 0.39 17.94
C ASN A 63 21.30 0.76 17.36
N VAL A 64 20.25 0.58 18.15
CA VAL A 64 18.86 0.86 17.77
C VAL A 64 18.35 2.17 18.37
N TYR A 65 19.10 2.78 19.29
CA TYR A 65 18.79 4.06 19.91
C TYR A 65 19.69 5.16 19.39
N TYR A 66 19.10 6.28 19.07
CA TYR A 66 19.77 7.50 18.62
C TYR A 66 19.40 8.62 19.59
N GLN A 67 20.40 9.34 20.07
CA GLN A 67 20.23 10.50 20.93
C GLN A 67 20.44 11.76 20.10
N VAL A 68 19.52 12.69 20.23
CA VAL A 68 19.59 14.00 19.57
C VAL A 68 19.62 15.04 20.67
N ASP A 69 20.75 15.72 20.79
CA ASP A 69 20.98 16.77 21.79
C ASP A 69 20.18 18.01 21.37
N GLU A 70 19.32 18.50 22.25
CA GLU A 70 18.52 19.73 22.06
C GLU A 70 19.08 20.92 22.86
N GLY A 71 20.21 20.75 23.54
CA GLY A 71 20.79 21.70 24.46
C GLY A 71 20.21 21.59 25.89
N ASP A 72 20.82 22.28 26.83
CA ASP A 72 20.39 22.33 28.25
C ASP A 72 20.07 20.98 28.92
N ASP A 73 20.86 19.92 28.60
CA ASP A 73 20.71 18.56 29.11
C ASP A 73 19.40 17.82 28.65
N GLU A 74 18.64 18.35 27.72
CA GLU A 74 17.48 17.67 27.11
C GLU A 74 17.91 16.88 25.89
N VAL A 75 17.49 15.59 25.80
CA VAL A 75 17.89 14.65 24.73
C VAL A 75 16.68 13.91 24.23
N ASP A 76 16.34 14.11 22.96
CA ASP A 76 15.41 13.22 22.26
C ASP A 76 16.02 11.84 22.06
N VAL A 77 15.21 10.81 22.24
CA VAL A 77 15.61 9.42 22.00
C VAL A 77 14.79 8.84 20.86
N ILE A 78 15.46 8.46 19.79
CA ILE A 78 14.82 7.83 18.65
C ILE A 78 15.16 6.34 18.64
N GLU A 79 14.14 5.48 18.75
CA GLU A 79 14.29 4.02 18.67
C GLU A 79 13.91 3.50 17.29
N PHE A 80 14.74 2.59 16.75
CA PHE A 80 14.47 1.86 15.54
C PHE A 80 14.18 0.39 15.84
N ASP A 81 12.92 -0.03 15.77
CA ASP A 81 12.50 -1.43 15.93
C ASP A 81 12.22 -2.11 14.58
N GLY A 82 13.17 -2.91 14.12
CA GLY A 82 13.05 -3.76 12.93
C GLY A 82 12.62 -5.21 13.21
N THR A 83 12.32 -5.56 14.46
CA THR A 83 12.10 -6.98 14.89
C THR A 83 10.84 -7.62 14.30
N GLY A 84 9.91 -6.82 13.77
CA GLY A 84 8.74 -7.31 13.05
C GLY A 84 9.06 -7.95 11.70
N LEU A 85 10.21 -7.63 11.10
CA LEU A 85 10.63 -8.15 9.79
C LEU A 85 11.22 -9.57 9.88
N PRO A 86 11.13 -10.36 8.79
CA PRO A 86 11.82 -11.63 8.70
C PRO A 86 13.35 -11.46 8.83
N ALA A 87 14.00 -12.35 9.59
CA ALA A 87 15.44 -12.25 9.85
C ALA A 87 16.30 -12.34 8.57
N ASP A 88 15.87 -13.14 7.59
CA ASP A 88 16.53 -13.27 6.29
C ASP A 88 16.61 -11.93 5.53
N VAL A 89 15.63 -11.04 5.71
CA VAL A 89 15.63 -9.70 5.12
C VAL A 89 16.74 -8.85 5.75
N ILE A 90 16.81 -8.84 7.07
CA ILE A 90 17.83 -8.09 7.81
C ILE A 90 19.23 -8.62 7.48
N ASP A 91 19.39 -9.96 7.46
CA ASP A 91 20.68 -10.60 7.15
C ASP A 91 21.12 -10.32 5.70
N ALA A 92 20.21 -10.33 4.74
CA ALA A 92 20.52 -9.96 3.36
C ALA A 92 20.99 -8.49 3.25
N LEU A 93 20.35 -7.57 3.98
CA LEU A 93 20.72 -6.16 3.94
C LEU A 93 22.01 -5.84 4.70
N LYS A 94 22.49 -6.73 5.58
CA LYS A 94 23.82 -6.64 6.19
C LYS A 94 24.94 -6.85 5.18
N ASP A 95 24.72 -7.65 4.12
CA ASP A 95 25.71 -7.91 3.08
C ASP A 95 25.99 -6.62 2.29
N ASP A 96 27.26 -6.20 2.31
CA ASP A 96 27.71 -4.98 1.63
C ASP A 96 27.45 -4.96 0.13
N LYS A 97 27.53 -6.12 -0.55
CA LYS A 97 27.25 -6.21 -1.99
C LYS A 97 25.79 -5.97 -2.29
N ILE A 98 24.90 -6.52 -1.46
CA ILE A 98 23.44 -6.33 -1.58
C ILE A 98 23.09 -4.89 -1.22
N ARG A 99 23.57 -4.39 -0.07
CA ARG A 99 23.25 -3.03 0.42
C ARG A 99 23.73 -1.95 -0.55
N ARG A 100 24.92 -2.07 -1.09
CA ARG A 100 25.47 -1.13 -2.09
C ARG A 100 25.02 -1.42 -3.51
N GLY A 101 24.24 -2.45 -3.72
CA GLY A 101 23.70 -2.84 -5.02
C GLY A 101 22.66 -1.85 -5.55
N PRO A 102 22.38 -1.85 -6.87
CA PRO A 102 21.50 -0.88 -7.51
C PRO A 102 20.05 -0.95 -6.98
N VAL A 103 19.61 -2.12 -6.54
CA VAL A 103 18.25 -2.32 -5.99
C VAL A 103 18.08 -1.57 -4.68
N VAL A 104 19.01 -1.72 -3.72
CA VAL A 104 18.92 -1.04 -2.42
C VAL A 104 19.18 0.45 -2.56
N LYS A 105 20.11 0.88 -3.41
CA LYS A 105 20.30 2.30 -3.73
C LYS A 105 19.02 2.95 -4.25
N LYS A 106 18.29 2.25 -5.12
CA LYS A 106 17.00 2.73 -5.58
C LYS A 106 15.97 2.76 -4.45
N MET A 107 15.94 1.75 -3.56
CA MET A 107 15.07 1.75 -2.39
C MET A 107 15.34 2.96 -1.48
N ILE A 108 16.59 3.28 -1.22
CA ILE A 108 16.99 4.46 -0.43
C ILE A 108 16.50 5.75 -1.09
N ALA A 109 16.75 5.92 -2.38
CA ALA A 109 16.28 7.11 -3.12
C ALA A 109 14.74 7.22 -3.09
N ASP A 110 14.04 6.11 -3.29
CA ASP A 110 12.57 6.06 -3.23
C ASP A 110 12.06 6.37 -1.81
N ALA A 111 12.71 5.86 -0.76
CA ALA A 111 12.34 6.11 0.63
C ALA A 111 12.53 7.59 1.02
N ILE A 112 13.66 8.19 0.63
CA ILE A 112 13.91 9.62 0.82
C ILE A 112 12.81 10.46 0.14
N GLY A 113 12.48 10.14 -1.11
CA GLY A 113 11.40 10.81 -1.83
C GLY A 113 10.06 10.70 -1.13
N ALA A 114 9.72 9.50 -0.64
CA ALA A 114 8.47 9.25 0.08
C ALA A 114 8.39 10.00 1.41
N VAL A 115 9.46 9.96 2.23
CA VAL A 115 9.52 10.66 3.53
C VAL A 115 9.43 12.16 3.35
N ASN A 116 10.17 12.74 2.40
CA ASN A 116 10.13 14.18 2.12
C ASN A 116 8.77 14.65 1.59
N ALA A 117 8.06 13.81 0.85
CA ALA A 117 6.73 14.14 0.30
C ALA A 117 5.59 13.91 1.31
N ASN A 118 5.83 13.22 2.44
CA ASN A 118 4.79 12.87 3.39
C ASN A 118 4.51 14.01 4.38
N GLY A 119 3.33 14.62 4.26
CA GLY A 119 2.90 15.73 5.11
C GLY A 119 2.67 15.33 6.57
N THR A 120 2.27 14.08 6.83
CA THR A 120 2.08 13.55 8.20
C THR A 120 3.41 13.44 8.93
N LEU A 121 4.44 12.84 8.28
CA LEU A 121 5.79 12.73 8.83
C LEU A 121 6.44 14.08 9.03
N LYS A 122 6.29 14.98 8.04
CA LYS A 122 6.81 16.34 8.17
C LYS A 122 6.23 17.04 9.40
N LYS A 123 4.90 17.03 9.52
CA LYS A 123 4.24 17.65 10.68
C LYS A 123 4.68 17.02 11.99
N LEU A 124 4.76 15.68 12.06
CA LEU A 124 5.16 14.97 13.26
C LEU A 124 6.62 15.30 13.65
N SER A 125 7.53 15.34 12.67
CA SER A 125 8.92 15.75 12.91
C SER A 125 9.01 17.20 13.40
N ASP A 126 8.24 18.11 12.78
CA ASP A 126 8.21 19.51 13.19
C ASP A 126 7.61 19.65 14.62
N ASP A 127 6.56 18.89 14.95
CA ASP A 127 5.92 18.88 16.28
C ASP A 127 6.88 18.37 17.37
N VAL A 128 7.66 17.30 17.09
CA VAL A 128 8.69 16.77 18.00
C VAL A 128 9.79 17.81 18.24
N ILE A 129 10.30 18.42 17.17
CA ILE A 129 11.36 19.43 17.25
C ILE A 129 10.93 20.69 18.01
N SER A 130 9.68 21.15 17.81
CA SER A 130 9.21 22.44 18.32
C SER A 130 8.60 22.40 19.71
N ASN A 131 8.45 21.23 20.28
CA ASN A 131 7.73 21.06 21.54
C ASN A 131 8.57 21.49 22.77
N GLY A 132 9.92 21.59 22.64
CA GLY A 132 10.84 22.06 23.70
C GLY A 132 10.88 21.15 24.92
N LYS A 133 10.60 19.85 24.75
CA LYS A 133 10.70 18.79 25.74
C LYS A 133 11.33 17.57 25.10
N PRO A 134 12.14 16.79 25.83
CA PRO A 134 12.68 15.56 25.29
C PRO A 134 11.55 14.60 24.92
N ASP A 135 11.56 14.13 23.69
CA ASP A 135 10.61 13.18 23.15
C ASP A 135 11.27 11.82 22.92
N GLU A 136 10.52 10.76 23.20
CA GLU A 136 10.86 9.40 22.77
C GLU A 136 10.08 9.05 21.51
N VAL A 137 10.79 8.83 20.42
CA VAL A 137 10.18 8.44 19.12
C VAL A 137 10.58 7.02 18.79
N GLU A 138 9.62 6.15 18.63
CA GLU A 138 9.86 4.79 18.16
C GLU A 138 9.35 4.64 16.71
N VAL A 139 10.24 4.20 15.80
CA VAL A 139 9.90 3.80 14.43
C VAL A 139 9.96 2.28 14.34
N ARG A 140 8.82 1.66 14.20
CA ARG A 140 8.64 0.20 14.24
C ARG A 140 8.25 -0.37 12.89
N CYS A 141 8.96 -1.41 12.43
CA CYS A 141 8.55 -2.22 11.28
C CYS A 141 7.57 -3.31 11.72
N GLY A 142 6.33 -3.28 11.21
CA GLY A 142 5.29 -4.26 11.54
C GLY A 142 5.54 -5.64 10.93
N GLY A 143 6.09 -5.71 9.73
CA GLY A 143 6.41 -6.94 9.01
C GLY A 143 5.27 -7.95 8.97
N THR A 144 5.59 -9.23 8.99
CA THR A 144 4.60 -10.33 8.98
C THR A 144 3.89 -10.52 10.31
N LYS A 145 4.51 -10.13 11.43
CA LYS A 145 3.91 -10.25 12.77
C LYS A 145 2.85 -9.17 13.01
N GLY A 146 3.08 -7.96 12.51
CA GLY A 146 2.13 -6.84 12.62
C GLY A 146 0.87 -7.02 11.75
N GLN A 147 0.95 -7.72 10.63
CA GLN A 147 -0.18 -7.95 9.71
C GLN A 147 -1.38 -8.69 10.32
N MET A 148 -1.23 -9.34 11.46
CA MET A 148 -2.32 -9.99 12.18
C MET A 148 -3.11 -9.01 13.07
N ALA A 149 -2.48 -7.93 13.57
CA ALA A 149 -3.08 -6.97 14.48
C ALA A 149 -3.43 -5.64 13.80
N THR A 150 -2.56 -5.15 12.92
CA THR A 150 -2.73 -3.91 12.18
C THR A 150 -2.40 -4.14 10.71
N LYS A 151 -2.84 -3.24 9.81
CA LYS A 151 -2.42 -3.27 8.39
C LYS A 151 -1.29 -2.30 8.10
N SER A 152 -0.73 -1.71 9.12
CA SER A 152 0.46 -0.90 9.01
C SER A 152 1.68 -1.78 8.78
N ASP A 153 2.53 -1.36 7.87
CA ASP A 153 3.80 -2.00 7.59
C ASP A 153 4.95 -1.28 8.34
N VAL A 154 4.80 0.03 8.60
CA VAL A 154 5.67 0.85 9.46
C VAL A 154 4.82 1.76 10.33
N ASP A 155 5.11 1.82 11.63
CA ASP A 155 4.43 2.65 12.62
C ASP A 155 5.40 3.62 13.30
N VAL A 156 4.91 4.80 13.68
CA VAL A 156 5.64 5.77 14.50
C VAL A 156 4.87 6.04 15.79
N TYR A 157 5.54 5.91 16.92
CA TYR A 157 5.03 6.19 18.25
C TYR A 157 5.83 7.33 18.88
N VAL A 158 5.23 8.07 19.79
CA VAL A 158 5.88 9.16 20.51
C VAL A 158 5.54 9.04 22.00
N ASN A 159 6.55 9.16 22.87
CA ASN A 159 6.44 9.17 24.33
C ASN A 159 5.73 7.95 24.90
N ASP A 160 6.25 6.74 24.66
CA ASP A 160 5.70 5.47 25.15
C ASP A 160 4.19 5.31 24.91
N SER A 161 3.67 6.03 23.94
CA SER A 161 2.25 6.01 23.61
C SER A 161 1.84 4.62 23.13
N LYS A 162 0.80 4.04 23.76
CA LYS A 162 0.18 2.82 23.24
C LYS A 162 -0.55 3.04 21.92
N GLN A 163 -0.77 4.30 21.53
CA GLN A 163 -1.39 4.66 20.26
C GLN A 163 -0.31 5.20 19.33
N ARG A 164 -0.22 4.60 18.14
CA ARG A 164 0.65 5.14 17.11
C ARG A 164 0.23 6.57 16.74
N LYS A 165 1.21 7.41 16.43
CA LYS A 165 1.00 8.77 15.94
C LYS A 165 0.88 8.82 14.43
N ALA A 166 1.61 7.95 13.75
CA ALA A 166 1.51 7.77 12.30
C ALA A 166 1.69 6.28 11.94
N GLY A 167 0.98 5.82 10.93
CA GLY A 167 1.09 4.46 10.40
C GLY A 167 1.13 4.48 8.88
N PHE A 168 1.90 3.56 8.29
CA PHE A 168 2.16 3.54 6.85
C PHE A 168 1.92 2.14 6.28
N SER A 169 1.04 2.06 5.28
CA SER A 169 0.96 0.88 4.44
C SER A 169 1.93 1.02 3.27
N VAL A 170 2.84 0.07 3.13
CA VAL A 170 3.97 0.16 2.21
C VAL A 170 3.77 -0.79 1.03
N LYS A 171 3.98 -0.29 -0.18
CA LYS A 171 3.93 -1.07 -1.42
C LYS A 171 5.15 -0.74 -2.28
N TYR A 172 6.01 -1.74 -2.49
CA TYR A 172 7.25 -1.56 -3.25
C TYR A 172 7.36 -2.51 -4.45
N GLY A 173 8.08 -2.06 -5.48
CA GLY A 173 8.34 -2.82 -6.68
C GLY A 173 7.14 -2.89 -7.62
N GLY A 174 7.16 -3.85 -8.56
CA GLY A 174 6.13 -4.02 -9.60
C GLY A 174 4.74 -4.42 -9.09
N THR A 175 4.50 -4.40 -7.78
CA THR A 175 3.21 -4.71 -7.18
C THR A 175 2.23 -3.59 -7.48
N LYS A 176 1.44 -3.76 -8.55
CA LYS A 176 0.35 -2.84 -8.90
C LYS A 176 -0.85 -2.96 -7.95
N GLN A 177 -0.79 -3.85 -6.94
CA GLN A 177 -1.89 -4.07 -6.03
C GLN A 177 -1.95 -2.96 -4.99
N ALA A 178 -3.08 -2.25 -4.96
CA ALA A 178 -3.36 -1.22 -3.98
C ALA A 178 -4.16 -1.74 -2.77
N GLY A 179 -4.71 -2.95 -2.84
CA GLY A 179 -5.45 -3.56 -1.74
C GLY A 179 -6.35 -4.70 -2.20
N GLN A 180 -7.01 -5.33 -1.25
CA GLN A 180 -8.01 -6.37 -1.54
C GLN A 180 -9.02 -6.51 -0.39
N PHE A 181 -10.24 -6.92 -0.72
CA PHE A 181 -11.22 -7.41 0.24
C PHE A 181 -11.24 -8.93 0.15
N ALA A 182 -10.73 -9.60 1.16
CA ALA A 182 -10.58 -11.04 1.19
C ALA A 182 -11.48 -11.67 2.27
N GLY A 183 -12.16 -12.74 1.90
CA GLY A 183 -13.02 -13.55 2.77
C GLY A 183 -13.42 -14.83 2.05
N LYS A 184 -14.11 -15.72 2.73
CA LYS A 184 -14.54 -17.00 2.14
C LYS A 184 -15.62 -16.83 1.05
N ASN A 185 -16.50 -15.83 1.19
CA ASN A 185 -17.58 -15.58 0.24
C ASN A 185 -17.23 -14.47 -0.75
N PRO A 186 -17.03 -14.76 -2.06
CA PRO A 186 -16.65 -13.78 -3.05
C PRO A 186 -17.74 -12.74 -3.36
N ALA A 187 -19.02 -13.09 -3.24
CA ALA A 187 -20.11 -12.13 -3.40
C ALA A 187 -20.07 -11.09 -2.26
N GLN A 188 -19.87 -11.54 -1.02
CA GLN A 188 -19.69 -10.63 0.11
C GLN A 188 -18.42 -9.78 0.00
N ASN A 189 -17.34 -10.33 -0.54
CA ASN A 189 -16.11 -9.58 -0.79
C ASN A 189 -16.33 -8.45 -1.80
N LEU A 190 -17.12 -8.69 -2.86
CA LEU A 190 -17.51 -7.67 -3.82
C LEU A 190 -18.40 -6.60 -3.18
N VAL A 191 -19.42 -7.01 -2.41
CA VAL A 191 -20.30 -6.08 -1.69
C VAL A 191 -19.49 -5.18 -0.76
N ASN A 192 -18.63 -5.77 0.07
CA ASN A 192 -17.80 -5.03 1.01
C ASN A 192 -16.83 -4.08 0.29
N GLY A 193 -16.21 -4.56 -0.80
CA GLY A 193 -15.31 -3.77 -1.62
C GLY A 193 -16.00 -2.53 -2.20
N PHE A 194 -17.09 -2.71 -2.89
CA PHE A 194 -17.80 -1.58 -3.50
C PHE A 194 -18.48 -0.67 -2.47
N LYS A 195 -18.96 -1.23 -1.36
CA LYS A 195 -19.51 -0.43 -0.25
C LYS A 195 -18.47 0.51 0.34
N SER A 196 -17.20 0.11 0.42
CA SER A 196 -16.13 0.99 0.89
C SER A 196 -15.92 2.20 -0.03
N PHE A 197 -16.25 2.07 -1.32
CA PHE A 197 -16.27 3.17 -2.30
C PHE A 197 -17.59 3.98 -2.28
N GLY A 198 -18.48 3.73 -1.33
CA GLY A 198 -19.80 4.35 -1.29
C GLY A 198 -20.80 3.76 -2.30
N MET A 199 -20.43 2.67 -3.01
CA MET A 199 -21.22 2.09 -4.09
C MET A 199 -22.01 0.87 -3.59
N ASP A 200 -23.33 1.01 -3.40
CA ASP A 200 -24.20 -0.12 -3.05
C ASP A 200 -24.49 -1.00 -4.27
N VAL A 201 -23.75 -2.10 -4.36
CA VAL A 201 -23.90 -3.12 -5.41
C VAL A 201 -24.71 -4.33 -4.96
N GLY A 202 -24.99 -4.46 -3.67
CA GLY A 202 -25.65 -5.64 -3.11
C GLY A 202 -27.05 -5.92 -3.71
N ARG A 203 -27.72 -4.85 -4.17
CA ARG A 203 -29.07 -4.94 -4.79
C ARG A 203 -29.06 -5.08 -6.31
N LEU A 204 -27.88 -5.14 -6.95
CA LEU A 204 -27.81 -5.34 -8.40
C LEU A 204 -28.18 -6.78 -8.78
N PRO A 205 -28.99 -7.00 -9.83
CA PRO A 205 -29.35 -8.35 -10.27
C PRO A 205 -28.16 -9.27 -10.54
N GLY A 206 -27.05 -8.72 -11.02
CA GLY A 206 -25.79 -9.44 -11.24
C GLY A 206 -25.21 -10.03 -9.96
N MET A 207 -25.45 -9.41 -8.80
CA MET A 207 -24.94 -9.91 -7.52
C MET A 207 -25.55 -11.26 -7.15
N LYS A 208 -26.87 -11.45 -7.41
CA LYS A 208 -27.52 -12.74 -7.21
C LYS A 208 -26.91 -13.85 -8.08
N LYS A 209 -26.52 -13.52 -9.33
CA LYS A 209 -25.83 -14.48 -10.21
C LYS A 209 -24.46 -14.88 -9.65
N VAL A 210 -23.69 -13.92 -9.12
CA VAL A 210 -22.39 -14.19 -8.48
C VAL A 210 -22.59 -15.10 -7.25
N GLN A 211 -23.58 -14.82 -6.42
CA GLN A 211 -23.88 -15.64 -5.24
C GLN A 211 -24.26 -17.06 -5.62
N THR A 212 -25.19 -17.24 -6.58
CA THR A 212 -25.60 -18.57 -7.06
C THR A 212 -24.45 -19.36 -7.68
N ALA A 213 -23.60 -18.70 -8.49
CA ALA A 213 -22.42 -19.36 -9.06
C ALA A 213 -21.44 -19.82 -7.99
N PHE A 214 -21.27 -19.04 -6.93
CA PHE A 214 -20.42 -19.42 -5.79
C PHE A 214 -21.02 -20.60 -5.00
N GLU A 215 -22.31 -20.56 -4.67
CA GLU A 215 -23.01 -21.65 -3.97
C GLU A 215 -22.93 -22.97 -4.74
N SER A 216 -23.13 -22.95 -6.05
CA SER A 216 -22.96 -24.13 -6.90
C SER A 216 -21.53 -24.65 -6.88
N LEU A 217 -20.54 -23.76 -6.92
CA LEU A 217 -19.13 -24.12 -6.89
C LEU A 217 -18.72 -24.74 -5.55
N VAL A 218 -19.24 -24.21 -4.43
CA VAL A 218 -18.98 -24.77 -3.09
C VAL A 218 -19.59 -26.17 -2.98
N ALA A 219 -20.83 -26.35 -3.39
CA ALA A 219 -21.51 -27.67 -3.38
C ALA A 219 -20.73 -28.70 -4.22
N ASP A 220 -20.32 -28.31 -5.41
CA ASP A 220 -19.51 -29.16 -6.29
C ASP A 220 -18.15 -29.50 -5.67
N TYR A 221 -17.46 -28.52 -5.04
CA TYR A 221 -16.18 -28.74 -4.38
C TYR A 221 -16.30 -29.69 -3.19
N GLU A 222 -17.29 -29.49 -2.33
CA GLU A 222 -17.53 -30.38 -1.18
C GLU A 222 -17.84 -31.81 -1.62
N SER A 223 -18.52 -31.98 -2.75
CA SER A 223 -18.84 -33.31 -3.30
C SER A 223 -17.64 -34.02 -3.91
N ARG A 224 -16.77 -33.30 -4.61
CA ARG A 224 -15.64 -33.87 -5.35
C ARG A 224 -14.34 -33.95 -4.56
N LYS A 225 -14.18 -33.07 -3.54
CA LYS A 225 -12.91 -32.84 -2.82
C LYS A 225 -11.73 -32.43 -3.72
N ASP A 226 -12.01 -31.96 -4.93
CA ASP A 226 -11.03 -31.61 -5.94
C ASP A 226 -10.66 -30.13 -5.88
N PRO A 227 -9.43 -29.73 -6.29
CA PRO A 227 -9.06 -28.34 -6.43
C PRO A 227 -9.93 -27.65 -7.49
N VAL A 228 -10.05 -26.33 -7.37
CA VAL A 228 -10.78 -25.51 -8.35
C VAL A 228 -10.12 -25.63 -9.72
N ILE A 229 -10.92 -26.04 -10.71
CA ILE A 229 -10.51 -26.22 -12.10
C ILE A 229 -10.83 -24.96 -12.94
N ASP A 230 -10.31 -24.91 -14.16
CA ASP A 230 -10.52 -23.76 -15.04
C ASP A 230 -11.99 -23.52 -15.41
N LYS A 231 -12.81 -24.58 -15.47
CA LYS A 231 -14.26 -24.50 -15.65
C LYS A 231 -14.94 -23.73 -14.53
N ASP A 232 -14.51 -23.97 -13.28
CA ASP A 232 -15.05 -23.30 -12.08
C ASP A 232 -14.69 -21.80 -12.09
N LYS A 233 -13.43 -21.49 -12.50
CA LYS A 233 -13.01 -20.09 -12.68
C LYS A 233 -13.81 -19.40 -13.77
N ALA A 234 -14.04 -20.08 -14.90
CA ALA A 234 -14.82 -19.54 -16.01
C ALA A 234 -16.28 -19.24 -15.61
N ALA A 235 -16.91 -20.12 -14.82
CA ALA A 235 -18.25 -19.92 -14.30
C ALA A 235 -18.33 -18.69 -13.38
N MET A 236 -17.40 -18.56 -12.42
CA MET A 236 -17.34 -17.40 -11.54
C MET A 236 -17.06 -16.10 -12.30
N PHE A 237 -16.11 -16.11 -13.24
CA PHE A 237 -15.78 -14.92 -14.03
C PHE A 237 -16.93 -14.53 -14.96
N GLY A 238 -17.64 -15.52 -15.54
CA GLY A 238 -18.84 -15.31 -16.32
C GLY A 238 -19.98 -14.69 -15.51
N ALA A 239 -20.10 -14.98 -14.23
CA ALA A 239 -21.09 -14.36 -13.35
C ALA A 239 -20.71 -12.92 -12.94
N VAL A 240 -19.44 -12.61 -12.78
CA VAL A 240 -18.97 -11.27 -12.37
C VAL A 240 -19.00 -10.27 -13.51
N THR A 241 -18.73 -10.67 -14.75
CA THR A 241 -18.72 -9.76 -15.91
C THR A 241 -20.03 -8.99 -16.09
N PRO A 242 -21.22 -9.62 -16.07
CA PRO A 242 -22.49 -8.88 -16.13
C PRO A 242 -22.73 -7.94 -14.95
N LEU A 243 -22.26 -8.30 -13.75
CA LEU A 243 -22.30 -7.42 -12.60
C LEU A 243 -21.48 -6.15 -12.86
N TYR A 244 -20.26 -6.29 -13.38
CA TYR A 244 -19.42 -5.15 -13.73
C TYR A 244 -20.04 -4.25 -14.78
N GLN A 245 -20.73 -4.80 -15.79
CA GLN A 245 -21.50 -4.02 -16.74
C GLN A 245 -22.64 -3.21 -16.07
N GLN A 246 -23.30 -3.79 -15.07
CA GLN A 246 -24.33 -3.07 -14.30
C GLN A 246 -23.72 -1.96 -13.42
N ILE A 247 -22.55 -2.20 -12.84
CA ILE A 247 -21.80 -1.20 -12.06
C ILE A 247 -21.44 -0.02 -12.96
N ILE A 248 -20.89 -0.26 -14.14
CA ILE A 248 -20.53 0.79 -15.12
C ILE A 248 -21.74 1.67 -15.45
N LYS A 249 -22.91 1.06 -15.69
CA LYS A 249 -24.13 1.79 -16.03
C LYS A 249 -24.71 2.59 -14.85
N LYS A 250 -24.62 2.05 -13.62
CA LYS A 250 -25.23 2.68 -12.45
C LYS A 250 -24.35 3.77 -11.85
N PHE A 251 -23.04 3.61 -11.88
CA PHE A 251 -22.08 4.50 -11.24
C PHE A 251 -21.28 5.30 -12.29
N ASP A 252 -22.02 6.00 -13.16
CA ASP A 252 -21.50 6.85 -14.23
C ASP A 252 -20.94 8.20 -13.69
N SER A 253 -20.53 9.07 -14.60
CA SER A 253 -20.03 10.42 -14.26
C SER A 253 -21.01 11.21 -13.40
N ARG A 254 -22.33 11.07 -13.63
CA ARG A 254 -23.35 11.78 -12.84
C ARG A 254 -23.38 11.29 -11.38
N TYR A 255 -23.17 9.99 -11.18
CA TYR A 255 -23.02 9.45 -9.83
C TYR A 255 -21.73 9.98 -9.18
N ILE A 256 -20.60 9.88 -9.88
CA ILE A 256 -19.28 10.27 -9.35
C ILE A 256 -19.25 11.76 -8.97
N SER A 257 -19.84 12.65 -9.77
CA SER A 257 -19.88 14.09 -9.53
C SER A 257 -20.81 14.52 -8.39
N LYS A 258 -21.68 13.63 -7.90
CA LYS A 258 -22.72 13.97 -6.93
C LYS A 258 -22.20 13.94 -5.49
N GLY A 259 -22.32 15.06 -4.79
CA GLY A 259 -22.01 15.16 -3.36
C GLY A 259 -20.56 14.74 -3.06
N LYS A 260 -20.37 13.78 -2.15
CA LYS A 260 -19.07 13.24 -1.73
C LYS A 260 -18.68 11.93 -2.42
N ASN A 261 -19.32 11.56 -3.54
CA ASN A 261 -19.09 10.24 -4.13
C ASN A 261 -17.65 10.06 -4.64
N ALA A 262 -17.03 11.07 -5.24
CA ALA A 262 -15.62 11.03 -5.64
C ALA A 262 -14.70 10.83 -4.42
N GLU A 263 -14.95 11.55 -3.32
CA GLU A 263 -14.23 11.42 -2.06
C GLU A 263 -14.42 10.01 -1.46
N ASN A 264 -15.64 9.48 -1.47
CA ASN A 264 -15.93 8.12 -1.00
C ASN A 264 -15.20 7.05 -1.81
N ILE A 265 -15.13 7.21 -3.15
CA ILE A 265 -14.38 6.31 -4.03
C ILE A 265 -12.90 6.32 -3.65
N MET A 266 -12.29 7.48 -3.48
CA MET A 266 -10.88 7.59 -3.13
C MET A 266 -10.60 7.10 -1.70
N SER A 267 -11.47 7.43 -0.73
CA SER A 267 -11.40 6.89 0.63
C SER A 267 -11.52 5.37 0.67
N GLY A 268 -12.37 4.80 -0.18
CA GLY A 268 -12.51 3.35 -0.33
C GLY A 268 -11.24 2.69 -0.83
N LEU A 269 -10.52 3.33 -1.75
CA LEU A 269 -9.23 2.86 -2.22
C LEU A 269 -8.19 2.87 -1.09
N LEU A 270 -8.16 3.90 -0.27
CA LEU A 270 -7.33 3.97 0.93
C LEU A 270 -7.70 2.85 1.91
N LYS A 271 -8.97 2.70 2.25
CA LYS A 271 -9.47 1.64 3.14
C LYS A 271 -9.17 0.23 2.66
N ALA A 272 -9.13 0.00 1.36
CA ALA A 272 -8.73 -1.29 0.78
C ALA A 272 -7.26 -1.63 1.08
N ASN A 273 -6.41 -0.62 1.23
CA ASN A 273 -5.00 -0.78 1.62
C ASN A 273 -4.84 -0.90 3.14
N THR A 274 -5.50 -0.02 3.88
CA THR A 274 -5.30 0.18 5.32
C THR A 274 -6.26 -0.63 6.19
N GLY A 275 -7.22 -1.34 5.61
CA GLY A 275 -8.25 -2.06 6.35
C GLY A 275 -9.36 -1.14 6.83
N LYS A 276 -9.56 -1.08 8.15
CA LYS A 276 -10.53 -0.17 8.79
C LYS A 276 -9.84 1.02 9.47
N GLU A 277 -8.53 1.12 9.34
CA GLU A 277 -7.72 2.12 10.03
C GLU A 277 -7.71 3.39 9.18
N ASP A 278 -8.42 4.41 9.63
CA ASP A 278 -8.62 5.68 8.90
C ASP A 278 -7.40 6.62 8.98
N ASP A 279 -6.35 6.24 9.74
CA ASP A 279 -5.18 7.03 10.06
C ASP A 279 -3.87 6.55 9.39
N LEU A 280 -3.97 5.56 8.48
CA LEU A 280 -2.81 5.09 7.72
C LEU A 280 -2.60 5.89 6.45
N ASP A 281 -1.37 6.30 6.22
CA ASP A 281 -0.92 6.79 4.93
C ASP A 281 -0.46 5.62 4.03
N LEU A 282 -0.60 5.78 2.72
CA LEU A 282 -0.08 4.82 1.75
C LEU A 282 1.22 5.34 1.15
N ILE A 283 2.29 4.55 1.28
CA ILE A 283 3.56 4.80 0.58
C ILE A 283 3.73 3.77 -0.53
N ARG A 284 3.92 4.27 -1.76
CA ARG A 284 4.15 3.44 -2.93
C ARG A 284 5.42 3.87 -3.65
N SER A 285 6.50 3.14 -3.43
CA SER A 285 7.85 3.54 -3.85
C SER A 285 8.15 4.97 -3.37
N SER A 286 8.51 5.89 -4.26
CA SER A 286 8.81 7.29 -3.92
C SER A 286 7.57 8.19 -3.73
N ILE A 287 6.36 7.66 -3.85
CA ILE A 287 5.13 8.44 -3.78
C ILE A 287 4.45 8.20 -2.44
N SER A 288 4.14 9.29 -1.74
CA SER A 288 3.34 9.28 -0.52
C SER A 288 1.93 9.78 -0.80
N PHE A 289 0.95 9.04 -0.27
CA PHE A 289 -0.46 9.40 -0.34
C PHE A 289 -0.97 9.61 1.09
N ASP A 290 -0.89 10.84 1.54
CA ASP A 290 -1.51 11.31 2.77
C ASP A 290 -2.96 11.80 2.53
N ARG A 291 -3.67 12.20 3.59
CA ARG A 291 -5.04 12.73 3.48
C ARG A 291 -5.16 13.90 2.51
N LYS A 292 -4.16 14.78 2.46
CA LYS A 292 -4.18 15.97 1.59
C LYS A 292 -4.09 15.56 0.12
N THR A 293 -3.20 14.62 -0.18
CA THR A 293 -3.03 14.06 -1.53
C THR A 293 -4.29 13.33 -1.98
N PHE A 294 -4.91 12.49 -1.12
CA PHE A 294 -6.18 11.83 -1.45
C PHE A 294 -7.30 12.82 -1.69
N LYS A 295 -7.38 13.91 -0.90
CA LYS A 295 -8.36 14.96 -1.14
C LYS A 295 -8.16 15.64 -2.50
N ALA A 296 -6.93 16.02 -2.83
CA ALA A 296 -6.62 16.65 -4.13
C ALA A 296 -6.99 15.74 -5.31
N ILE A 297 -6.70 14.45 -5.23
CA ILE A 297 -7.07 13.47 -6.24
C ILE A 297 -8.60 13.30 -6.32
N SER A 298 -9.30 13.33 -5.17
CA SER A 298 -10.76 13.27 -5.12
C SER A 298 -11.40 14.47 -5.81
N ASP A 299 -10.85 15.66 -5.59
CA ASP A 299 -11.30 16.90 -6.22
C ASP A 299 -11.11 16.84 -7.76
N LEU A 300 -9.96 16.37 -8.23
CA LEU A 300 -9.70 16.12 -9.66
C LEU A 300 -10.69 15.12 -10.28
N LEU A 301 -11.00 14.04 -9.57
CA LEU A 301 -11.99 13.04 -10.01
C LEU A 301 -13.39 13.65 -10.09
N ALA A 302 -13.78 14.44 -9.08
CA ALA A 302 -15.07 15.13 -9.04
C ALA A 302 -15.21 16.12 -10.19
N ASP A 303 -14.17 16.89 -10.50
CA ASP A 303 -14.16 17.86 -11.58
C ASP A 303 -14.21 17.20 -12.97
N ALA A 304 -13.45 16.12 -13.17
CA ALA A 304 -13.56 15.31 -14.37
C ALA A 304 -14.98 14.74 -14.54
N ALA A 305 -15.60 14.29 -13.46
CA ALA A 305 -16.97 13.76 -13.49
C ALA A 305 -18.03 14.83 -13.81
N LYS A 306 -17.89 16.05 -13.31
CA LYS A 306 -18.77 17.19 -13.67
C LYS A 306 -18.72 17.52 -15.16
N GLN A 307 -17.55 17.33 -15.78
CA GLN A 307 -17.34 17.50 -17.21
C GLN A 307 -17.78 16.29 -18.05
N GLY A 308 -18.26 15.20 -17.42
CA GLY A 308 -18.60 13.95 -18.11
C GLY A 308 -17.40 13.08 -18.46
N ASN A 309 -16.21 13.41 -17.97
CA ASN A 309 -14.93 12.78 -18.32
C ASN A 309 -14.45 11.76 -17.29
N ALA A 310 -15.29 11.33 -16.33
CA ALA A 310 -14.98 10.25 -15.41
C ALA A 310 -15.93 9.06 -15.61
N GLU A 311 -15.39 7.89 -15.84
CA GLU A 311 -16.19 6.69 -16.14
C GLU A 311 -15.50 5.40 -15.72
N PHE A 312 -16.31 4.39 -15.39
CA PHE A 312 -15.83 3.02 -15.28
C PHE A 312 -15.88 2.35 -16.65
N LYS A 313 -14.85 1.59 -17.00
CA LYS A 313 -14.78 0.77 -18.24
C LYS A 313 -14.42 -0.66 -17.93
N LEU A 314 -14.95 -1.58 -18.74
CA LEU A 314 -14.51 -2.97 -18.73
C LEU A 314 -13.13 -3.05 -19.39
N GLU A 315 -12.21 -3.73 -18.72
CA GLU A 315 -10.87 -3.99 -19.25
C GLU A 315 -10.82 -5.32 -19.99
N SER A 316 -10.00 -5.38 -21.04
CA SER A 316 -9.68 -6.63 -21.70
C SER A 316 -8.79 -7.50 -20.82
N GLY A 317 -9.02 -8.82 -20.79
CA GLY A 317 -8.17 -9.76 -20.06
C GLY A 317 -8.88 -11.02 -19.61
N SER A 318 -8.11 -11.97 -19.09
CA SER A 318 -8.61 -13.27 -18.62
C SER A 318 -9.42 -13.21 -17.33
N ASN A 319 -9.28 -12.14 -16.55
CA ASN A 319 -10.04 -11.95 -15.33
C ASN A 319 -10.96 -10.74 -15.46
N PRO A 320 -12.21 -10.80 -14.97
CA PRO A 320 -13.08 -9.64 -14.95
C PRO A 320 -12.41 -8.45 -14.27
N THR A 321 -12.31 -7.35 -14.98
CA THR A 321 -11.63 -6.15 -14.50
C THR A 321 -12.41 -4.92 -14.97
N ILE A 322 -12.65 -3.97 -14.07
CA ILE A 322 -13.10 -2.63 -14.43
C ILE A 322 -12.05 -1.61 -14.01
N GLY A 323 -11.84 -0.61 -14.85
CA GLY A 323 -10.98 0.54 -14.56
C GLY A 323 -11.81 1.80 -14.37
N LEU A 324 -11.43 2.65 -13.42
CA LEU A 324 -11.92 4.02 -13.32
C LEU A 324 -10.95 4.93 -14.07
N TYR A 325 -11.50 5.72 -14.99
CA TYR A 325 -10.79 6.70 -15.81
C TYR A 325 -11.29 8.10 -15.51
N ALA A 326 -10.39 9.08 -15.56
CA ALA A 326 -10.77 10.48 -15.51
C ALA A 326 -9.84 11.31 -16.42
N ASN A 327 -10.42 12.12 -17.29
CA ASN A 327 -9.71 12.91 -18.30
C ASN A 327 -8.76 12.09 -19.18
N GLY A 328 -9.08 10.80 -19.43
CA GLY A 328 -8.28 9.87 -20.22
C GLY A 328 -7.40 8.92 -19.39
N PRO A 329 -6.56 9.34 -18.45
CA PRO A 329 -5.78 8.45 -17.60
C PRO A 329 -6.62 7.51 -16.72
N GLN A 330 -6.08 6.31 -16.49
CA GLN A 330 -6.63 5.33 -15.56
C GLN A 330 -6.22 5.68 -14.14
N PHE A 331 -7.21 5.85 -13.24
CA PHE A 331 -6.97 6.11 -11.82
C PHE A 331 -6.65 4.83 -11.06
N PHE A 332 -7.51 3.83 -11.20
CA PHE A 332 -7.28 2.50 -10.63
C PHE A 332 -8.13 1.46 -11.34
N THR A 333 -7.85 0.19 -11.05
CA THR A 333 -8.64 -0.95 -11.52
C THR A 333 -9.14 -1.81 -10.36
N ILE A 334 -10.28 -2.46 -10.58
CA ILE A 334 -10.83 -3.50 -9.70
C ILE A 334 -10.84 -4.80 -10.49
N ARG A 335 -9.89 -5.69 -10.17
CA ARG A 335 -9.74 -6.98 -10.82
C ARG A 335 -10.26 -8.09 -9.93
N PHE A 336 -11.22 -8.84 -10.40
CA PHE A 336 -11.68 -10.04 -9.72
C PHE A 336 -10.80 -11.23 -10.13
N ARG A 337 -10.17 -11.90 -9.16
CA ARG A 337 -9.27 -13.00 -9.45
C ARG A 337 -9.41 -14.16 -8.47
N TYR A 338 -8.95 -15.31 -8.91
CA TYR A 338 -8.78 -16.48 -8.08
C TYR A 338 -7.38 -16.48 -7.44
N ASP A 339 -7.33 -16.68 -6.14
CA ASP A 339 -6.12 -16.87 -5.37
C ASP A 339 -6.12 -18.23 -4.67
N ALA A 340 -5.07 -19.02 -4.87
CA ALA A 340 -4.76 -20.18 -4.07
C ALA A 340 -3.54 -19.86 -3.21
N ASP A 341 -3.71 -19.89 -1.90
CA ASP A 341 -2.60 -19.73 -0.94
C ASP A 341 -2.73 -20.75 0.20
N LYS A 342 -1.80 -20.71 1.16
CA LYS A 342 -1.79 -21.60 2.34
C LYS A 342 -3.07 -21.52 3.20
N ARG A 343 -3.90 -20.48 3.02
CA ARG A 343 -5.17 -20.25 3.72
C ARG A 343 -6.37 -20.77 2.95
N GLY A 344 -6.16 -21.40 1.80
CA GLY A 344 -7.18 -21.99 0.96
C GLY A 344 -7.45 -21.23 -0.34
N GLN A 345 -8.38 -21.77 -1.11
CA GLN A 345 -8.77 -21.24 -2.42
C GLN A 345 -9.85 -20.18 -2.24
N ARG A 346 -9.69 -19.03 -2.90
CA ARG A 346 -10.65 -17.92 -2.79
C ARG A 346 -10.69 -17.02 -4.01
N TYR A 347 -11.84 -16.42 -4.23
CA TYR A 347 -12.02 -15.36 -5.21
C TYR A 347 -12.06 -14.01 -4.53
N VAL A 348 -11.25 -13.09 -5.00
CA VAL A 348 -11.09 -11.78 -4.34
C VAL A 348 -11.08 -10.63 -5.35
N PRO A 349 -11.77 -9.52 -5.08
CA PRO A 349 -11.54 -8.27 -5.77
C PRO A 349 -10.22 -7.66 -5.31
N ARG A 350 -9.33 -7.38 -6.25
CA ARG A 350 -8.05 -6.69 -6.03
C ARG A 350 -8.07 -5.32 -6.69
N PHE A 351 -7.61 -4.34 -5.96
CA PHE A 351 -7.47 -2.95 -6.40
C PHE A 351 -6.03 -2.69 -6.82
N ARG A 352 -5.85 -1.96 -7.93
CA ARG A 352 -4.52 -1.67 -8.51
C ARG A 352 -4.43 -0.22 -8.95
#